data_e6489f162868f73bd1d49332ab40629a
#
_entry.id   e6489f162868f73bd1d49332ab40629a
#
_cell.length_a   1.000
_cell.length_b   1.000
_cell.length_c   1.000
_cell.angle_alpha   90.00
_cell.angle_beta   90.00
_cell.angle_gamma   90.00
#
_symmetry.space_group_name_H-M   'P 1'
#
loop_
_entity.id
_entity.type
_entity.pdbx_description
1 polymer ?
#
loop_
_entity_poly.entity_id
_entity_poly.type
_entity_poly.pdbx_seq_one_letter_code
_entity_poly.pdbx_strand_id
1 'polypeptide(L)'
;YGNRLPQLQFEVIRPVGPLCGQVRAVALIPGSTQFGYAPGEVSQSVQVGEAGLVNRHVLYAASDFEASIDELVATCPNLTNVALVATWFGNDLRAGQCRIRPGVTDPSVAAASVPWEAGGLGPAEADIVSQDAGRAAYGGTPSDLSVIQAIGALKARGLKVTLYPFIMMDVPAGNTLPDPYGGSAQARYPWRGRITCDPAPGRPQSADKTAAARGQADLFMGSATAADFSIEDGMARYAGDPQDWGYRRFVLHYAMLAQAAGGVDAFLVVSELRGLTTLRDQTDAFPVVEALCDLAAQARLVVGAPTKISYGADWSEYF
;
A
#
# COMPACT_ATOMS: atom_id res chain seq x y z
N TYR A 1 -34.32 30.22 28.75
CA TYR A 1 -34.15 28.93 28.08
C TYR A 1 -35.50 28.44 27.61
N GLY A 2 -35.79 28.44 26.29
CA GLY A 2 -37.08 28.04 25.74
C GLY A 2 -37.27 26.52 25.83
N ASN A 3 -38.50 26.06 25.97
CA ASN A 3 -38.93 24.65 25.91
C ASN A 3 -38.66 24.06 24.50
N ARG A 4 -37.40 23.75 24.22
CA ARG A 4 -37.06 22.96 23.02
C ARG A 4 -36.91 21.50 23.48
N LEU A 5 -37.78 20.65 22.99
CA LEU A 5 -37.56 19.20 23.10
C LEU A 5 -36.24 18.86 22.39
N PRO A 6 -35.34 18.10 23.03
CA PRO A 6 -34.13 17.62 22.36
C PRO A 6 -34.57 16.81 21.13
N GLN A 7 -34.06 17.19 19.96
CA GLN A 7 -34.18 16.36 18.77
C GLN A 7 -33.05 15.30 18.85
N LEU A 8 -33.46 14.05 19.00
CA LEU A 8 -32.54 12.91 18.95
C LEU A 8 -32.61 12.31 17.57
N GLN A 9 -31.45 12.19 16.93
CA GLN A 9 -31.29 11.48 15.69
C GLN A 9 -30.61 10.14 15.97
N PHE A 10 -31.20 9.06 15.49
CA PHE A 10 -30.63 7.72 15.65
C PHE A 10 -30.31 7.17 14.26
N GLU A 11 -29.12 6.61 14.13
CA GLU A 11 -28.75 5.76 13.00
C GLU A 11 -28.71 4.30 13.51
N VAL A 12 -29.39 3.41 12.79
CA VAL A 12 -29.43 1.98 13.12
C VAL A 12 -28.78 1.20 12.00
N ILE A 13 -27.59 0.67 12.27
CA ILE A 13 -26.87 -0.20 11.35
C ILE A 13 -27.17 -1.65 11.70
N ARG A 14 -27.66 -2.41 10.71
CA ARG A 14 -27.97 -3.84 10.91
C ARG A 14 -27.67 -4.63 9.64
N PRO A 15 -27.35 -5.94 9.77
CA PRO A 15 -27.24 -6.81 8.60
C PRO A 15 -28.55 -6.85 7.81
N VAL A 16 -28.43 -6.70 6.50
CA VAL A 16 -29.57 -6.73 5.57
C VAL A 16 -29.39 -7.86 4.57
N GLY A 17 -30.09 -8.96 4.79
CA GLY A 17 -30.07 -10.11 3.89
C GLY A 17 -28.98 -11.15 4.21
N PRO A 18 -29.01 -12.30 3.49
CA PRO A 18 -28.16 -13.47 3.80
C PRO A 18 -26.67 -13.25 3.52
N LEU A 19 -26.30 -12.35 2.60
CA LEU A 19 -24.92 -12.10 2.23
C LEU A 19 -24.09 -11.55 3.41
N CYS A 20 -24.67 -10.64 4.19
CA CYS A 20 -24.00 -10.05 5.35
C CYS A 20 -23.53 -11.11 6.36
N GLY A 21 -24.33 -12.15 6.56
CA GLY A 21 -23.98 -13.29 7.43
C GLY A 21 -22.94 -14.26 6.84
N GLN A 22 -22.61 -14.13 5.55
CA GLN A 22 -21.63 -15.00 4.87
C GLN A 22 -20.25 -14.36 4.77
N VAL A 23 -20.13 -13.03 4.89
CA VAL A 23 -18.86 -12.33 4.81
C VAL A 23 -17.98 -12.72 5.99
N ARG A 24 -16.79 -13.25 5.69
CA ARG A 24 -15.78 -13.66 6.66
C ARG A 24 -14.50 -12.82 6.57
N ALA A 25 -14.24 -12.23 5.43
CA ALA A 25 -13.06 -11.43 5.18
C ALA A 25 -13.38 -10.31 4.20
N VAL A 26 -12.71 -9.17 4.38
CA VAL A 26 -12.77 -8.02 3.46
C VAL A 26 -11.37 -7.47 3.22
N ALA A 27 -11.17 -6.82 2.08
CA ALA A 27 -10.02 -5.96 1.85
C ALA A 27 -10.41 -4.52 2.22
N LEU A 28 -9.65 -3.93 3.14
CA LEU A 28 -9.79 -2.54 3.55
C LEU A 28 -8.76 -1.70 2.79
N ILE A 29 -9.24 -0.76 2.01
CA ILE A 29 -8.43 0.14 1.19
C ILE A 29 -8.43 1.52 1.87
N PRO A 30 -7.27 2.23 1.97
CA PRO A 30 -7.25 3.57 2.51
C PRO A 30 -8.13 4.50 1.67
N GLY A 31 -8.75 5.47 2.32
CA GLY A 31 -9.59 6.46 1.64
C GLY A 31 -8.78 7.45 0.79
N SER A 32 -9.33 8.64 0.60
CA SER A 32 -8.74 9.70 -0.23
C SER A 32 -7.76 10.60 0.53
N THR A 33 -7.27 10.19 1.69
CA THR A 33 -6.30 10.94 2.51
C THR A 33 -5.21 10.01 3.05
N GLN A 34 -4.01 10.55 3.24
CA GLN A 34 -2.88 9.87 3.88
C GLN A 34 -3.15 9.45 5.33
N PHE A 35 -4.18 10.01 5.94
CA PHE A 35 -4.61 9.72 7.31
C PHE A 35 -5.86 8.84 7.37
N GLY A 36 -6.27 8.23 6.25
CA GLY A 36 -7.47 7.41 6.15
C GLY A 36 -7.49 6.19 7.09
N TYR A 37 -6.33 5.78 7.61
CA TYR A 37 -6.19 4.70 8.59
C TYR A 37 -6.01 5.18 10.03
N ALA A 38 -5.90 6.48 10.27
CA ALA A 38 -5.72 6.99 11.62
C ALA A 38 -7.01 6.83 12.44
N PRO A 39 -6.99 6.13 13.60
CA PRO A 39 -8.16 5.96 14.45
C PRO A 39 -8.54 7.25 15.19
N GLY A 40 -7.56 8.13 15.42
CA GLY A 40 -7.77 9.44 16.04
C GLY A 40 -8.03 10.55 15.04
N GLU A 41 -8.54 11.68 15.52
CA GLU A 41 -8.75 12.89 14.72
C GLU A 41 -7.40 13.45 14.22
N VAL A 42 -7.35 13.79 12.95
CA VAL A 42 -6.24 14.53 12.34
C VAL A 42 -6.79 15.81 11.74
N SER A 43 -6.25 16.95 12.18
CA SER A 43 -6.54 18.26 11.62
C SER A 43 -5.39 18.75 10.78
N GLN A 44 -5.70 19.57 9.78
CA GLN A 44 -4.71 20.21 8.92
C GLN A 44 -5.09 21.68 8.75
N SER A 45 -4.09 22.58 8.73
CA SER A 45 -4.35 24.00 8.47
C SER A 45 -4.85 24.16 7.04
N VAL A 46 -6.05 24.73 6.89
CA VAL A 46 -6.69 24.99 5.58
C VAL A 46 -6.38 26.42 5.15
N GLN A 47 -6.43 27.34 6.11
CA GLN A 47 -6.06 28.76 5.96
C GLN A 47 -5.46 29.28 7.26
N VAL A 48 -4.85 30.47 7.23
CA VAL A 48 -4.28 31.09 8.43
C VAL A 48 -5.34 31.24 9.51
N GLY A 49 -5.21 30.47 10.59
CA GLY A 49 -6.15 30.49 11.72
C GLY A 49 -7.35 29.56 11.62
N GLU A 50 -7.46 28.77 10.56
CA GLU A 50 -8.53 27.78 10.38
C GLU A 50 -7.92 26.38 10.18
N ALA A 51 -8.28 25.42 11.05
CA ALA A 51 -7.91 24.02 10.92
C ALA A 51 -9.14 23.19 10.56
N GLY A 52 -9.04 22.40 9.49
CA GLY A 52 -10.06 21.45 9.08
C GLY A 52 -9.69 20.03 9.50
N LEU A 53 -10.68 19.18 9.81
CA LEU A 53 -10.49 17.75 10.01
C LEU A 53 -10.32 17.07 8.66
N VAL A 54 -9.30 16.23 8.51
CA VAL A 54 -8.98 15.57 7.23
C VAL A 54 -9.34 14.09 7.19
N ASN A 55 -9.72 13.52 8.34
CA ASN A 55 -10.09 12.11 8.46
C ASN A 55 -11.34 11.87 9.32
N ARG A 56 -12.16 12.92 9.52
CA ARG A 56 -13.43 12.81 10.26
C ARG A 56 -14.51 13.62 9.57
N HIS A 57 -15.47 12.92 8.97
CA HIS A 57 -16.65 13.49 8.30
C HIS A 57 -17.95 13.07 9.00
N VAL A 58 -17.86 12.29 10.09
CA VAL A 58 -18.99 11.84 10.91
C VAL A 58 -18.89 12.43 12.32
N LEU A 59 -20.03 12.61 13.00
CA LEU A 59 -20.08 13.21 14.34
C LEU A 59 -20.00 12.19 15.47
N TYR A 60 -20.31 10.92 15.20
CA TYR A 60 -20.48 9.87 16.19
C TYR A 60 -19.22 9.02 16.44
N ALA A 61 -18.14 9.21 15.69
CA ALA A 61 -16.89 8.49 15.85
C ALA A 61 -15.70 9.45 15.87
N ALA A 62 -14.56 8.98 16.38
CA ALA A 62 -13.32 9.74 16.46
C ALA A 62 -12.69 9.99 15.07
N SER A 63 -12.95 9.08 14.11
CA SER A 63 -12.49 9.20 12.73
C SER A 63 -13.40 8.41 11.80
N ASP A 64 -13.26 8.64 10.49
CA ASP A 64 -13.96 7.88 9.46
C ASP A 64 -13.52 6.41 9.48
N PHE A 65 -12.25 6.12 9.85
CA PHE A 65 -11.76 4.77 10.04
C PHE A 65 -12.53 4.03 11.13
N GLU A 66 -12.67 4.63 12.32
CA GLU A 66 -13.40 4.04 13.43
C GLU A 66 -14.87 3.82 13.06
N ALA A 67 -15.52 4.83 12.46
CA ALA A 67 -16.89 4.72 12.00
C ALA A 67 -17.06 3.57 10.99
N SER A 68 -16.18 3.50 9.99
CA SER A 68 -16.25 2.48 8.94
C SER A 68 -16.05 1.06 9.48
N ILE A 69 -15.14 0.87 10.45
CA ILE A 69 -14.92 -0.46 11.03
C ILE A 69 -16.09 -0.87 11.93
N ASP A 70 -16.63 0.04 12.73
CA ASP A 70 -17.79 -0.24 13.58
C ASP A 70 -19.02 -0.58 12.73
N GLU A 71 -19.26 0.15 11.64
CA GLU A 71 -20.31 -0.14 10.66
C GLU A 71 -20.10 -1.51 9.99
N LEU A 72 -18.85 -1.81 9.58
CA LEU A 72 -18.51 -3.08 8.94
C LEU A 72 -18.77 -4.26 9.87
N VAL A 73 -18.37 -4.18 11.13
CA VAL A 73 -18.58 -5.22 12.14
C VAL A 73 -20.06 -5.39 12.44
N ALA A 74 -20.82 -4.29 12.55
CA ALA A 74 -22.26 -4.34 12.77
C ALA A 74 -23.01 -4.94 11.57
N THR A 75 -22.56 -4.64 10.34
CA THR A 75 -23.17 -5.14 9.10
C THR A 75 -22.79 -6.59 8.81
N CYS A 76 -21.55 -6.99 9.10
CA CYS A 76 -21.01 -8.32 8.82
C CYS A 76 -20.67 -9.06 10.15
N PRO A 77 -21.67 -9.62 10.87
CA PRO A 77 -21.49 -10.16 12.21
C PRO A 77 -20.56 -11.39 12.29
N ASN A 78 -20.26 -11.98 11.15
CA ASN A 78 -19.36 -13.14 11.05
C ASN A 78 -17.98 -12.77 10.46
N LEU A 79 -17.69 -11.48 10.32
CA LEU A 79 -16.38 -11.01 9.87
C LEU A 79 -15.29 -11.42 10.87
N THR A 80 -14.24 -12.04 10.37
CA THR A 80 -13.12 -12.51 11.19
C THR A 80 -11.78 -11.99 10.71
N ASN A 81 -11.67 -11.56 9.46
CA ASN A 81 -10.41 -11.18 8.84
C ASN A 81 -10.54 -9.88 8.05
N VAL A 82 -9.50 -9.05 8.13
CA VAL A 82 -9.36 -7.85 7.33
C VAL A 82 -7.99 -7.87 6.64
N ALA A 83 -7.96 -7.74 5.32
CA ALA A 83 -6.75 -7.46 4.58
C ALA A 83 -6.55 -5.94 4.52
N LEU A 84 -5.59 -5.44 5.28
CA LEU A 84 -5.25 -4.01 5.34
C LEU A 84 -4.30 -3.68 4.20
N VAL A 85 -4.79 -2.95 3.20
CA VAL A 85 -4.02 -2.57 2.01
C VAL A 85 -3.22 -1.31 2.30
N ALA A 86 -1.90 -1.38 2.11
CA ALA A 86 -1.00 -0.23 2.29
C ALA A 86 -0.19 0.00 1.02
N THR A 87 -0.14 1.25 0.54
CA THR A 87 0.25 1.56 -0.83
C THR A 87 1.46 2.47 -0.91
N TRP A 88 2.45 2.09 -1.75
CA TRP A 88 3.44 2.98 -2.36
C TRP A 88 3.19 3.04 -3.87
N PHE A 89 3.87 3.98 -4.54
CA PHE A 89 3.64 4.29 -5.95
C PHE A 89 4.81 3.84 -6.82
N GLY A 90 4.51 3.05 -7.86
CA GLY A 90 5.43 2.75 -8.95
C GLY A 90 5.28 3.75 -10.08
N ASN A 91 6.38 4.18 -10.69
CA ASN A 91 6.41 5.28 -11.65
C ASN A 91 6.72 4.87 -13.11
N ASP A 92 7.01 3.61 -13.37
CA ASP A 92 7.38 3.14 -14.72
C ASP A 92 7.02 1.66 -14.91
N LEU A 93 6.56 1.28 -16.11
CA LEU A 93 6.29 -0.11 -16.47
C LEU A 93 7.54 -0.91 -16.79
N ARG A 94 8.67 -0.24 -17.08
CA ARG A 94 9.95 -0.89 -17.34
C ARG A 94 10.61 -1.27 -16.04
N ALA A 95 10.78 -2.55 -15.76
CA ALA A 95 11.33 -3.08 -14.50
C ALA A 95 12.65 -2.41 -14.09
N GLY A 96 13.60 -2.26 -15.03
CA GLY A 96 14.89 -1.63 -14.76
C GLY A 96 14.83 -0.11 -14.45
N GLN A 97 13.68 0.53 -14.58
CA GLN A 97 13.47 1.97 -14.34
C GLN A 97 12.44 2.24 -13.24
N CYS A 98 11.62 1.23 -12.89
CA CYS A 98 10.57 1.37 -11.90
C CYS A 98 11.15 1.62 -10.51
N ARG A 99 10.72 2.72 -9.89
CA ARG A 99 10.97 3.01 -8.48
C ARG A 99 9.66 2.99 -7.73
N ILE A 100 9.69 2.43 -6.52
CA ILE A 100 8.50 2.26 -5.68
C ILE A 100 8.69 3.14 -4.45
N ARG A 101 7.97 4.27 -4.39
CA ARG A 101 8.14 5.30 -3.35
C ARG A 101 6.83 5.68 -2.69
N PRO A 102 6.88 6.14 -1.42
CA PRO A 102 5.75 6.82 -0.81
C PRO A 102 5.40 8.11 -1.54
N GLY A 103 4.12 8.44 -1.59
CA GLY A 103 3.64 9.68 -2.19
C GLY A 103 2.60 10.39 -1.32
N VAL A 104 2.55 11.72 -1.43
CA VAL A 104 1.57 12.61 -0.77
C VAL A 104 0.69 13.30 -1.79
N THR A 105 -0.52 13.69 -1.40
CA THR A 105 -1.44 14.41 -2.31
C THR A 105 -0.98 15.83 -2.59
N ASP A 106 -0.39 16.49 -1.58
CA ASP A 106 0.24 17.80 -1.69
C ASP A 106 1.14 18.09 -0.46
N PRO A 107 2.03 19.10 -0.54
CA PRO A 107 2.96 19.44 0.54
C PRO A 107 2.29 19.96 1.83
N SER A 108 1.02 20.36 1.80
CA SER A 108 0.30 20.87 2.98
C SER A 108 0.09 19.82 4.07
N VAL A 109 0.29 18.54 3.74
CA VAL A 109 0.34 17.42 4.70
C VAL A 109 1.38 17.68 5.82
N ALA A 110 2.42 18.47 5.57
CA ALA A 110 3.38 18.90 6.58
C ALA A 110 2.74 19.70 7.74
N ALA A 111 1.58 20.32 7.51
CA ALA A 111 0.86 21.12 8.51
C ALA A 111 -0.23 20.32 9.25
N ALA A 112 -0.24 19.00 9.13
CA ALA A 112 -1.17 18.14 9.87
C ALA A 112 -0.82 18.08 11.36
N SER A 113 -1.85 17.94 12.22
CA SER A 113 -1.69 17.80 13.67
C SER A 113 -0.95 16.53 14.10
N VAL A 114 -0.93 15.53 13.22
CA VAL A 114 -0.14 14.30 13.37
C VAL A 114 0.91 14.30 12.27
N PRO A 115 2.20 14.13 12.58
CA PRO A 115 3.25 14.05 11.58
C PRO A 115 2.97 12.91 10.58
N TRP A 116 3.09 13.22 9.29
CA TRP A 116 3.12 12.20 8.26
C TRP A 116 4.56 11.78 7.99
N GLU A 117 4.81 10.50 8.08
CA GLU A 117 6.06 9.87 7.67
C GLU A 117 5.71 8.53 7.02
N ALA A 118 6.39 8.18 5.93
CA ALA A 118 6.29 6.87 5.30
C ALA A 118 7.63 6.47 4.68
N GLY A 119 8.10 5.26 4.99
CA GLY A 119 9.37 4.74 4.45
C GLY A 119 10.60 5.56 4.81
N GLY A 120 10.56 6.32 5.91
CA GLY A 120 11.61 7.23 6.34
C GLY A 120 11.62 8.58 5.62
N LEU A 121 10.59 8.90 4.84
CA LEU A 121 10.42 10.19 4.16
C LEU A 121 9.36 11.04 4.86
N GLY A 122 9.69 12.32 5.04
CA GLY A 122 8.70 13.35 5.35
C GLY A 122 7.99 13.88 4.10
N PRO A 123 6.95 14.75 4.28
CA PRO A 123 6.15 15.25 3.16
C PRO A 123 6.94 16.04 2.10
N ALA A 124 8.05 16.69 2.50
CA ALA A 124 8.89 17.46 1.58
C ALA A 124 9.79 16.59 0.69
N GLU A 125 10.00 15.32 1.07
CA GLU A 125 10.88 14.36 0.39
C GLU A 125 10.11 13.33 -0.40
N ALA A 126 8.83 13.15 -0.08
CA ALA A 126 7.93 12.23 -0.77
C ALA A 126 7.56 12.75 -2.16
N ASP A 127 7.24 11.83 -3.05
CA ASP A 127 6.74 12.20 -4.37
C ASP A 127 5.33 12.80 -4.24
N ILE A 128 5.00 13.80 -5.05
CA ILE A 128 3.63 14.31 -5.13
C ILE A 128 2.87 13.43 -6.11
N VAL A 129 1.77 12.85 -5.64
CA VAL A 129 0.87 12.04 -6.47
C VAL A 129 0.33 12.91 -7.62
N SER A 130 0.30 12.34 -8.81
CA SER A 130 -0.15 13.04 -10.02
C SER A 130 -1.59 13.55 -9.89
N GLN A 131 -1.89 14.58 -10.67
CA GLN A 131 -3.21 15.21 -10.70
C GLN A 131 -4.01 14.69 -11.90
N ASP A 132 -5.31 14.40 -11.67
CA ASP A 132 -6.29 14.14 -12.73
C ASP A 132 -7.50 15.07 -12.54
N ALA A 133 -7.83 15.82 -13.58
CA ALA A 133 -8.90 16.80 -13.56
C ALA A 133 -8.83 17.80 -12.37
N GLY A 134 -7.63 18.21 -11.97
CA GLY A 134 -7.38 19.16 -10.89
C GLY A 134 -7.52 18.57 -9.48
N ARG A 135 -7.54 17.26 -9.35
CA ARG A 135 -7.54 16.53 -8.06
C ARG A 135 -6.42 15.51 -8.04
N ALA A 136 -5.93 15.17 -6.86
CA ALA A 136 -4.98 14.08 -6.72
C ALA A 136 -5.60 12.77 -7.26
N ALA A 137 -4.86 12.05 -8.10
CA ALA A 137 -5.31 10.80 -8.72
C ALA A 137 -5.49 9.67 -7.69
N TYR A 138 -4.76 9.76 -6.56
CA TYR A 138 -4.79 8.81 -5.45
C TYR A 138 -4.77 9.54 -4.11
N GLY A 139 -5.15 8.87 -3.04
CA GLY A 139 -5.19 9.43 -1.68
C GLY A 139 -3.83 9.56 -0.97
N GLY A 140 -2.74 9.27 -1.66
CA GLY A 140 -1.40 9.25 -1.08
C GLY A 140 -1.12 7.96 -0.29
N THR A 141 0.12 7.84 0.19
CA THR A 141 0.55 6.73 1.05
C THR A 141 0.03 6.94 2.47
N PRO A 142 -0.64 5.96 3.11
CA PRO A 142 -0.94 6.03 4.53
C PRO A 142 0.34 6.23 5.34
N SER A 143 0.31 7.12 6.35
CA SER A 143 1.47 7.27 7.24
C SER A 143 1.79 5.97 7.96
N ASP A 144 3.06 5.71 8.22
CA ASP A 144 3.54 4.52 8.92
C ASP A 144 2.83 4.35 10.28
N LEU A 145 2.70 5.45 11.02
CA LEU A 145 1.99 5.47 12.30
C LEU A 145 0.52 5.06 12.15
N SER A 146 -0.18 5.57 11.12
CA SER A 146 -1.58 5.23 10.90
C SER A 146 -1.79 3.76 10.55
N VAL A 147 -0.86 3.15 9.81
CA VAL A 147 -0.88 1.71 9.53
C VAL A 147 -0.71 0.89 10.80
N ILE A 148 0.26 1.25 11.66
CA ILE A 148 0.49 0.59 12.96
C ILE A 148 -0.75 0.70 13.84
N GLN A 149 -1.34 1.90 13.94
CA GLN A 149 -2.54 2.15 14.73
C GLN A 149 -3.76 1.40 14.21
N ALA A 150 -3.95 1.35 12.88
CA ALA A 150 -5.04 0.59 12.26
C ALA A 150 -4.94 -0.91 12.56
N ILE A 151 -3.74 -1.50 12.48
CA ILE A 151 -3.51 -2.90 12.88
C ILE A 151 -3.95 -3.12 14.32
N GLY A 152 -3.54 -2.23 15.25
CA GLY A 152 -3.93 -2.29 16.65
C GLY A 152 -5.45 -2.19 16.86
N ALA A 153 -6.11 -1.25 16.19
CA ALA A 153 -7.55 -1.02 16.30
C ALA A 153 -8.38 -2.19 15.74
N LEU A 154 -7.94 -2.81 14.66
CA LEU A 154 -8.57 -4.02 14.11
C LEU A 154 -8.41 -5.22 15.07
N LYS A 155 -7.20 -5.42 15.61
CA LYS A 155 -6.93 -6.49 16.61
C LYS A 155 -7.72 -6.29 17.89
N ALA A 156 -7.90 -5.05 18.36
CA ALA A 156 -8.71 -4.74 19.53
C ALA A 156 -10.19 -5.15 19.38
N ARG A 157 -10.68 -5.21 18.12
CA ARG A 157 -12.02 -5.72 17.79
C ARG A 157 -12.08 -7.24 17.57
N GLY A 158 -10.99 -7.97 17.83
CA GLY A 158 -10.88 -9.42 17.64
C GLY A 158 -10.72 -9.84 16.18
N LEU A 159 -10.44 -8.91 15.28
CA LEU A 159 -10.24 -9.20 13.87
C LEU A 159 -8.80 -9.66 13.61
N LYS A 160 -8.65 -10.67 12.77
CA LYS A 160 -7.36 -11.08 12.23
C LYS A 160 -6.94 -10.15 11.12
N VAL A 161 -5.67 -9.76 11.11
CA VAL A 161 -5.14 -8.81 10.15
C VAL A 161 -4.20 -9.49 9.18
N THR A 162 -4.47 -9.32 7.89
CA THR A 162 -3.52 -9.58 6.79
C THR A 162 -2.97 -8.25 6.33
N LEU A 163 -1.68 -7.97 6.52
CA LEU A 163 -1.08 -6.77 5.95
C LEU A 163 -0.75 -7.02 4.47
N TYR A 164 -1.19 -6.10 3.63
CA TYR A 164 -1.18 -6.23 2.17
C TYR A 164 -0.46 -5.05 1.52
N PRO A 165 0.88 -5.07 1.42
CA PRO A 165 1.63 -4.10 0.64
C PRO A 165 1.20 -4.13 -0.84
N PHE A 166 0.89 -2.96 -1.41
CA PHE A 166 0.24 -2.85 -2.70
C PHE A 166 0.85 -1.72 -3.53
N ILE A 167 1.31 -2.01 -4.75
CA ILE A 167 1.81 -0.98 -5.65
C ILE A 167 0.65 -0.38 -6.43
N MET A 168 0.49 0.94 -6.35
CA MET A 168 -0.30 1.71 -7.31
C MET A 168 0.65 2.32 -8.34
N MET A 169 0.26 2.30 -9.62
CA MET A 169 1.09 2.85 -10.69
C MET A 169 0.72 4.31 -10.94
N ASP A 170 1.58 5.23 -10.52
CA ASP A 170 1.39 6.66 -10.76
C ASP A 170 2.12 7.11 -12.03
N VAL A 171 1.58 6.68 -13.16
CA VAL A 171 1.98 7.11 -14.51
C VAL A 171 0.87 8.02 -15.04
N PRO A 172 1.04 9.35 -15.04
CA PRO A 172 -0.03 10.28 -15.37
C PRO A 172 -0.36 10.30 -16.88
N ALA A 173 -1.50 10.84 -17.21
CA ALA A 173 -1.84 11.17 -18.60
C ALA A 173 -0.83 12.16 -19.18
N GLY A 174 -0.54 12.04 -20.47
CA GLY A 174 0.41 12.91 -21.16
C GLY A 174 1.89 12.63 -20.81
N ASN A 175 2.19 11.53 -20.12
CA ASN A 175 3.57 11.09 -19.91
C ASN A 175 4.27 10.80 -21.25
N THR A 176 5.60 10.85 -21.23
CA THR A 176 6.46 10.53 -22.39
C THR A 176 7.34 9.30 -22.14
N LEU A 177 6.98 8.48 -21.14
CA LEU A 177 7.74 7.29 -20.76
C LEU A 177 7.67 6.26 -21.91
N PRO A 178 8.79 5.70 -22.36
CA PRO A 178 8.78 4.62 -23.33
C PRO A 178 7.94 3.45 -22.86
N ASP A 179 7.02 2.97 -23.73
CA ASP A 179 6.19 1.82 -23.41
C ASP A 179 6.93 0.52 -23.77
N PRO A 180 7.24 -0.37 -22.81
CA PRO A 180 7.91 -1.63 -23.10
C PRO A 180 7.12 -2.52 -24.08
N TYR A 181 5.82 -2.28 -24.19
CA TYR A 181 4.94 -3.00 -25.12
C TYR A 181 4.88 -2.37 -26.53
N GLY A 182 5.65 -1.29 -26.78
CA GLY A 182 5.81 -0.66 -28.07
C GLY A 182 4.72 0.35 -28.44
N GLY A 183 4.00 0.88 -27.48
CA GLY A 183 3.18 2.07 -27.63
C GLY A 183 4.04 3.34 -27.77
N SER A 184 3.42 4.47 -28.11
CA SER A 184 4.10 5.77 -28.19
C SER A 184 4.49 6.32 -26.81
N ALA A 185 3.75 5.97 -25.79
CA ALA A 185 4.01 6.25 -24.39
C ALA A 185 3.25 5.23 -23.52
N GLN A 186 3.63 5.12 -22.24
CA GLN A 186 2.92 4.24 -21.30
C GLN A 186 1.48 4.69 -21.09
N ALA A 187 0.57 3.73 -20.89
CA ALA A 187 -0.81 4.03 -20.54
C ALA A 187 -0.87 4.78 -19.20
N ARG A 188 -1.85 5.68 -19.05
CA ARG A 188 -2.09 6.35 -17.76
C ARG A 188 -2.57 5.35 -16.73
N TYR A 189 -2.06 5.44 -15.52
CA TYR A 189 -2.44 4.62 -14.37
C TYR A 189 -2.54 3.12 -14.70
N PRO A 190 -1.47 2.53 -15.27
CA PRO A 190 -1.53 1.15 -15.73
C PRO A 190 -1.61 0.20 -14.53
N TRP A 191 -2.13 -0.99 -14.77
CA TRP A 191 -2.09 -2.05 -13.78
C TRP A 191 -0.64 -2.52 -13.52
N ARG A 192 -0.24 -2.68 -12.25
CA ARG A 192 1.11 -3.11 -11.83
C ARG A 192 1.55 -4.46 -12.41
N GLY A 193 0.59 -5.35 -12.71
CA GLY A 193 0.87 -6.61 -13.39
C GLY A 193 1.43 -6.45 -14.81
N ARG A 194 1.49 -5.22 -15.32
CA ARG A 194 2.15 -4.88 -16.58
C ARG A 194 3.59 -4.42 -16.43
N ILE A 195 4.13 -4.29 -15.23
CA ILE A 195 5.57 -4.05 -15.05
C ILE A 195 6.31 -5.25 -15.63
N THR A 196 7.29 -5.00 -16.53
CA THR A 196 7.98 -6.07 -17.26
C THR A 196 9.37 -5.59 -17.71
N CYS A 197 10.13 -6.47 -18.37
CA CYS A 197 11.38 -6.08 -19.03
C CYS A 197 11.13 -5.15 -20.21
N ASP A 198 12.16 -4.42 -20.60
CA ASP A 198 12.12 -3.51 -21.75
C ASP A 198 13.21 -3.91 -22.77
N PRO A 199 12.81 -4.26 -24.02
CA PRO A 199 11.46 -4.46 -24.55
C PRO A 199 10.75 -5.69 -23.95
N ALA A 200 9.40 -5.63 -23.85
CA ALA A 200 8.58 -6.68 -23.26
C ALA A 200 8.64 -8.01 -24.00
N PRO A 201 8.27 -9.14 -23.37
CA PRO A 201 8.17 -10.43 -24.03
C PRO A 201 7.32 -10.37 -25.32
N GLY A 202 7.80 -11.03 -26.37
CA GLY A 202 7.15 -11.05 -27.68
C GLY A 202 7.38 -9.80 -28.56
N ARG A 203 8.11 -8.79 -28.06
CA ARG A 203 8.51 -7.62 -28.88
C ARG A 203 9.85 -7.88 -29.58
N PRO A 204 10.11 -7.21 -30.71
CA PRO A 204 11.43 -7.25 -31.34
C PRO A 204 12.52 -6.86 -30.34
N GLN A 205 13.63 -7.61 -30.32
CA GLN A 205 14.75 -7.39 -29.40
C GLN A 205 14.36 -7.47 -27.90
N SER A 206 13.30 -8.22 -27.58
CA SER A 206 12.89 -8.43 -26.19
C SER A 206 14.06 -8.81 -25.29
N ALA A 207 14.11 -8.23 -24.09
CA ALA A 207 15.05 -8.62 -23.06
C ALA A 207 14.73 -10.00 -22.44
N ASP A 208 13.49 -10.49 -22.56
CA ASP A 208 13.08 -11.82 -22.07
C ASP A 208 13.97 -12.93 -22.67
N LYS A 209 14.31 -13.91 -21.85
CA LYS A 209 15.23 -15.01 -22.17
C LYS A 209 16.67 -14.57 -22.47
N THR A 210 17.08 -13.44 -21.94
CA THR A 210 18.45 -12.93 -22.05
C THR A 210 19.00 -12.54 -20.67
N ALA A 211 20.33 -12.28 -20.58
CA ALA A 211 20.95 -11.74 -19.38
C ALA A 211 20.37 -10.37 -18.97
N ALA A 212 19.87 -9.60 -19.94
CA ALA A 212 19.27 -8.29 -19.67
C ALA A 212 17.97 -8.40 -18.85
N ALA A 213 17.18 -9.48 -19.02
CA ALA A 213 15.99 -9.70 -18.20
C ALA A 213 16.34 -9.84 -16.71
N ARG A 214 17.38 -10.62 -16.40
CA ARG A 214 17.87 -10.76 -15.00
C ARG A 214 18.34 -9.43 -14.46
N GLY A 215 19.18 -8.68 -15.20
CA GLY A 215 19.65 -7.36 -14.76
C GLY A 215 18.51 -6.37 -14.51
N GLN A 216 17.46 -6.37 -15.33
CA GLN A 216 16.28 -5.51 -15.13
C GLN A 216 15.43 -5.99 -13.93
N ALA A 217 15.31 -7.31 -13.72
CA ALA A 217 14.65 -7.88 -12.55
C ALA A 217 15.40 -7.49 -11.26
N ASP A 218 16.72 -7.59 -11.23
CA ASP A 218 17.55 -7.22 -10.08
C ASP A 218 17.42 -5.73 -9.73
N LEU A 219 17.37 -4.86 -10.74
CA LEU A 219 17.13 -3.42 -10.55
C LEU A 219 15.74 -3.13 -9.97
N PHE A 220 14.69 -3.86 -10.42
CA PHE A 220 13.35 -3.74 -9.84
C PHE A 220 13.30 -4.20 -8.38
N MET A 221 13.95 -5.33 -8.09
CA MET A 221 13.95 -5.90 -6.75
C MET A 221 14.73 -5.04 -5.76
N GLY A 222 15.82 -4.41 -6.19
CA GLY A 222 16.72 -3.68 -5.31
C GLY A 222 17.56 -4.60 -4.43
N SER A 223 18.33 -4.01 -3.52
CA SER A 223 19.35 -4.70 -2.71
C SER A 223 18.98 -4.86 -1.24
N ALA A 224 17.90 -4.22 -0.77
CA ALA A 224 17.51 -4.19 0.64
C ALA A 224 17.33 -5.61 1.22
N THR A 225 17.80 -5.80 2.44
CA THR A 225 17.68 -7.02 3.23
C THR A 225 17.02 -6.73 4.57
N ALA A 226 16.58 -7.74 5.30
CA ALA A 226 16.03 -7.58 6.64
C ALA A 226 17.01 -6.92 7.63
N ALA A 227 18.33 -7.10 7.42
CA ALA A 227 19.36 -6.53 8.27
C ALA A 227 19.52 -5.02 8.13
N ASP A 228 19.01 -4.43 7.03
CA ASP A 228 19.06 -2.99 6.79
C ASP A 228 17.93 -2.22 7.53
N PHE A 229 17.10 -2.92 8.29
CA PHE A 229 15.99 -2.34 9.01
C PHE A 229 16.10 -2.52 10.51
N SER A 230 15.61 -1.52 11.26
CA SER A 230 15.41 -1.56 12.71
C SER A 230 14.05 -1.00 13.09
N ILE A 231 13.65 -1.20 14.34
CA ILE A 231 12.53 -0.48 14.95
C ILE A 231 13.10 0.46 16.00
N GLU A 232 12.88 1.76 15.81
CA GLU A 232 13.30 2.81 16.74
C GLU A 232 12.09 3.67 17.07
N ASP A 233 11.85 3.89 18.36
CA ASP A 233 10.67 4.62 18.86
C ASP A 233 9.33 4.08 18.32
N GLY A 234 9.25 2.76 18.08
CA GLY A 234 8.06 2.11 17.53
C GLY A 234 7.86 2.30 16.01
N MET A 235 8.82 2.87 15.32
CA MET A 235 8.77 3.14 13.87
C MET A 235 9.84 2.34 13.12
N ALA A 236 9.54 1.95 11.88
CA ALA A 236 10.52 1.29 11.01
C ALA A 236 11.58 2.29 10.54
N ARG A 237 12.85 1.92 10.64
CA ARG A 237 14.00 2.68 10.15
C ARG A 237 14.77 1.86 9.14
N TYR A 238 15.22 2.51 8.07
CA TYR A 238 16.02 1.91 7.00
C TYR A 238 17.41 2.52 6.98
N ALA A 239 18.44 1.70 7.13
CA ALA A 239 19.84 2.11 7.16
C ALA A 239 20.65 1.63 5.93
N GLY A 240 19.99 1.02 4.94
CA GLY A 240 20.59 0.63 3.68
C GLY A 240 20.82 1.80 2.73
N ASP A 241 21.04 1.52 1.45
CA ASP A 241 21.24 2.56 0.43
C ASP A 241 20.01 3.47 0.32
N PRO A 242 20.12 4.77 0.62
CA PRO A 242 18.99 5.70 0.55
C PRO A 242 18.42 5.88 -0.86
N GLN A 243 19.17 5.51 -1.90
CA GLN A 243 18.73 5.55 -3.30
C GLN A 243 18.06 4.24 -3.76
N ASP A 244 18.12 3.18 -2.96
CA ASP A 244 17.41 1.93 -3.26
C ASP A 244 15.91 2.08 -2.97
N TRP A 245 15.12 2.31 -4.01
CA TRP A 245 13.66 2.33 -4.00
C TRP A 245 13.10 1.11 -4.74
N GLY A 246 13.75 -0.05 -4.56
CA GLY A 246 13.33 -1.32 -5.12
C GLY A 246 12.21 -2.00 -4.32
N TYR A 247 11.70 -3.08 -4.90
CA TYR A 247 10.59 -3.85 -4.35
C TYR A 247 10.88 -4.45 -2.96
N ARG A 248 12.14 -4.89 -2.72
CA ARG A 248 12.57 -5.44 -1.43
C ARG A 248 12.42 -4.43 -0.30
N ARG A 249 12.88 -3.18 -0.51
CA ARG A 249 12.74 -2.11 0.48
C ARG A 249 11.28 -1.87 0.83
N PHE A 250 10.39 -1.78 -0.17
CA PHE A 250 8.97 -1.60 0.01
C PHE A 250 8.32 -2.70 0.86
N VAL A 251 8.56 -3.98 0.52
CA VAL A 251 7.95 -5.10 1.24
C VAL A 251 8.51 -5.25 2.65
N LEU A 252 9.83 -5.14 2.82
CA LEU A 252 10.49 -5.27 4.13
C LEU A 252 10.11 -4.12 5.07
N HIS A 253 9.93 -2.91 4.54
CA HIS A 253 9.42 -1.79 5.31
C HIS A 253 8.05 -2.14 5.96
N TYR A 254 7.09 -2.64 5.18
CA TYR A 254 5.79 -3.05 5.73
C TYR A 254 5.88 -4.28 6.65
N ALA A 255 6.82 -5.18 6.44
CA ALA A 255 7.10 -6.26 7.39
C ALA A 255 7.55 -5.70 8.76
N MET A 256 8.39 -4.65 8.76
CA MET A 256 8.79 -3.94 9.99
C MET A 256 7.62 -3.22 10.65
N LEU A 257 6.71 -2.59 9.89
CA LEU A 257 5.49 -1.99 10.46
C LEU A 257 4.58 -3.06 11.09
N ALA A 258 4.45 -4.22 10.44
CA ALA A 258 3.75 -5.36 11.04
C ALA A 258 4.35 -5.78 12.38
N GLN A 259 5.68 -5.84 12.48
CA GLN A 259 6.40 -6.16 13.71
C GLN A 259 6.20 -5.06 14.77
N ALA A 260 6.34 -3.78 14.39
CA ALA A 260 6.14 -2.63 15.27
C ALA A 260 4.70 -2.59 15.84
N ALA A 261 3.71 -3.04 15.08
CA ALA A 261 2.31 -3.18 15.52
C ALA A 261 2.06 -4.42 16.42
N GLY A 262 3.11 -5.15 16.83
CA GLY A 262 2.97 -6.37 17.63
C GLY A 262 2.54 -7.61 16.82
N GLY A 263 2.83 -7.63 15.52
CA GLY A 263 2.58 -8.75 14.60
C GLY A 263 1.21 -8.70 13.92
N VAL A 264 1.09 -9.44 12.83
CA VAL A 264 -0.13 -9.66 12.06
C VAL A 264 -0.38 -11.15 11.84
N ASP A 265 -1.61 -11.55 11.51
CA ASP A 265 -1.94 -12.97 11.27
C ASP A 265 -1.40 -13.48 9.94
N ALA A 266 -1.38 -12.62 8.91
CA ALA A 266 -0.79 -12.92 7.62
C ALA A 266 -0.13 -11.69 6.99
N PHE A 267 0.83 -11.93 6.11
CA PHE A 267 1.57 -10.92 5.38
C PHE A 267 1.70 -11.34 3.92
N LEU A 268 1.32 -10.46 2.99
CA LEU A 268 1.46 -10.72 1.56
C LEU A 268 2.76 -10.10 1.05
N VAL A 269 3.64 -10.94 0.49
CA VAL A 269 4.93 -10.48 -0.04
C VAL A 269 4.84 -9.99 -1.49
N VAL A 270 3.73 -10.32 -2.19
CA VAL A 270 3.51 -9.97 -3.60
C VAL A 270 2.05 -9.67 -3.83
N SER A 271 1.78 -8.81 -4.81
CA SER A 271 0.47 -8.51 -5.34
C SER A 271 0.51 -8.36 -6.86
N GLU A 272 0.04 -9.38 -7.58
CA GLU A 272 -0.25 -9.33 -9.03
C GLU A 272 0.93 -8.79 -9.87
N LEU A 273 2.09 -9.41 -9.85
CA LEU A 273 3.26 -9.02 -10.64
C LEU A 273 3.46 -9.92 -11.88
N ARG A 274 2.38 -10.31 -12.55
CA ARG A 274 2.39 -11.27 -13.66
C ARG A 274 3.43 -10.96 -14.74
N GLY A 275 3.56 -9.71 -15.15
CA GLY A 275 4.53 -9.30 -16.16
C GLY A 275 5.99 -9.50 -15.77
N LEU A 276 6.26 -9.67 -14.47
CA LEU A 276 7.58 -9.95 -13.90
C LEU A 276 7.76 -11.43 -13.56
N THR A 277 6.73 -12.08 -13.01
CA THR A 277 6.83 -13.49 -12.58
C THR A 277 6.95 -14.46 -13.78
N THR A 278 6.57 -14.01 -14.98
CA THR A 278 6.70 -14.79 -16.23
C THR A 278 8.01 -14.56 -16.98
N LEU A 279 8.83 -13.57 -16.57
CA LEU A 279 10.12 -13.29 -17.22
C LEU A 279 11.11 -14.42 -17.00
N ARG A 280 11.90 -14.71 -18.05
CA ARG A 280 12.98 -15.68 -18.00
C ARG A 280 14.32 -15.01 -18.32
N ASP A 281 15.39 -15.54 -17.75
CA ASP A 281 16.75 -15.17 -18.12
C ASP A 281 17.32 -16.08 -19.24
N GLN A 282 18.58 -15.90 -19.56
CA GLN A 282 19.28 -16.69 -20.59
C GLN A 282 19.41 -18.18 -20.25
N THR A 283 19.17 -18.60 -19.01
CA THR A 283 19.18 -19.99 -18.56
C THR A 283 17.79 -20.59 -18.45
N ASP A 284 16.78 -19.86 -18.92
CA ASP A 284 15.34 -20.19 -18.81
C ASP A 284 14.82 -20.21 -17.35
N ALA A 285 15.58 -19.67 -16.40
CA ALA A 285 15.17 -19.47 -15.02
C ALA A 285 14.27 -18.22 -14.86
N PHE A 286 13.49 -18.14 -13.78
CA PHE A 286 12.58 -17.05 -13.47
C PHE A 286 13.19 -16.11 -12.40
N PRO A 287 13.97 -15.09 -12.78
CA PRO A 287 14.77 -14.31 -11.83
C PRO A 287 13.92 -13.60 -10.77
N VAL A 288 12.74 -13.10 -11.14
CA VAL A 288 11.85 -12.44 -10.17
C VAL A 288 11.25 -13.45 -9.19
N VAL A 289 10.87 -14.66 -9.65
CA VAL A 289 10.33 -15.69 -8.75
C VAL A 289 11.40 -16.13 -7.75
N GLU A 290 12.65 -16.33 -8.19
CA GLU A 290 13.78 -16.63 -7.29
C GLU A 290 13.95 -15.53 -6.23
N ALA A 291 13.96 -14.26 -6.67
CA ALA A 291 14.09 -13.11 -5.78
C ALA A 291 12.91 -12.96 -4.82
N LEU A 292 11.68 -13.31 -5.23
CA LEU A 292 10.50 -13.32 -4.37
C LEU A 292 10.53 -14.44 -3.32
N CYS A 293 11.08 -15.60 -3.66
CA CYS A 293 11.31 -16.68 -2.69
C CYS A 293 12.31 -16.24 -1.60
N ASP A 294 13.41 -15.59 -1.99
CA ASP A 294 14.36 -15.01 -1.05
C ASP A 294 13.71 -13.89 -0.22
N LEU A 295 12.98 -12.98 -0.84
CA LEU A 295 12.25 -11.92 -0.13
C LEU A 295 11.26 -12.47 0.89
N ALA A 296 10.57 -13.56 0.59
CA ALA A 296 9.69 -14.24 1.54
C ALA A 296 10.47 -14.79 2.75
N ALA A 297 11.69 -15.32 2.51
CA ALA A 297 12.57 -15.73 3.59
C ALA A 297 13.05 -14.54 4.44
N GLN A 298 13.42 -13.41 3.81
CA GLN A 298 13.79 -12.17 4.51
C GLN A 298 12.61 -11.63 5.32
N ALA A 299 11.41 -11.56 4.73
CA ALA A 299 10.21 -11.15 5.45
C ALA A 299 9.91 -12.07 6.65
N ARG A 300 10.15 -13.38 6.53
CA ARG A 300 10.01 -14.35 7.63
C ARG A 300 10.89 -14.01 8.82
N LEU A 301 12.13 -13.55 8.59
CA LEU A 301 13.03 -13.12 9.66
C LEU A 301 12.44 -11.95 10.46
N VAL A 302 11.70 -11.07 9.80
CA VAL A 302 11.08 -9.89 10.40
C VAL A 302 9.77 -10.24 11.11
N VAL A 303 8.80 -10.83 10.38
CA VAL A 303 7.45 -11.02 10.93
C VAL A 303 7.33 -12.24 11.87
N GLY A 304 8.35 -13.11 11.90
CA GLY A 304 8.40 -14.28 12.79
C GLY A 304 7.51 -15.45 12.34
N ALA A 305 7.66 -16.58 13.03
CA ALA A 305 6.99 -17.84 12.69
C ALA A 305 5.44 -17.81 12.80
N PRO A 306 4.80 -17.09 13.73
CA PRO A 306 3.34 -17.09 13.86
C PRO A 306 2.62 -16.47 12.65
N THR A 307 3.23 -15.50 11.99
CA THR A 307 2.63 -14.82 10.83
C THR A 307 2.66 -15.72 9.60
N LYS A 308 1.52 -15.89 8.94
CA LYS A 308 1.47 -16.60 7.66
C LYS A 308 2.00 -15.70 6.57
N ILE A 309 2.90 -16.20 5.72
CA ILE A 309 3.35 -15.50 4.52
C ILE A 309 2.62 -16.08 3.33
N SER A 310 2.09 -15.21 2.47
CA SER A 310 1.33 -15.60 1.28
C SER A 310 1.60 -14.65 0.11
N TYR A 311 0.92 -14.91 -0.98
CA TYR A 311 1.04 -14.28 -2.27
C TYR A 311 -0.35 -13.89 -2.78
N GLY A 312 -0.54 -12.64 -3.19
CA GLY A 312 -1.77 -12.14 -3.82
C GLY A 312 -1.68 -12.25 -5.34
N ALA A 313 -1.90 -13.44 -5.88
CA ALA A 313 -1.83 -13.68 -7.31
C ALA A 313 -2.98 -13.03 -8.08
N ASP A 314 -2.69 -12.56 -9.31
CA ASP A 314 -3.72 -12.33 -10.29
C ASP A 314 -4.33 -13.68 -10.76
N TRP A 315 -5.59 -13.67 -11.13
CA TRP A 315 -6.28 -14.90 -11.58
C TRP A 315 -5.57 -15.57 -12.78
N SER A 316 -4.89 -14.81 -13.62
CA SER A 316 -4.15 -15.32 -14.78
C SER A 316 -2.77 -15.91 -14.43
N GLU A 317 -2.34 -15.85 -13.18
CA GLU A 317 -1.08 -16.48 -12.69
C GLU A 317 -1.28 -17.93 -12.26
N TYR A 318 -2.53 -18.42 -12.28
CA TYR A 318 -2.85 -19.82 -11.96
C TYR A 318 -2.87 -20.77 -13.17
N PHE A 319 -2.68 -20.25 -14.40
CA PHE A 319 -2.78 -21.02 -15.64
C PHE A 319 -1.52 -20.92 -16.50
#